data_3d307ec1d648e35302ad2710e8df1776
#
_entry.id   3d307ec1d648e35302ad2710e8df1776
#
_cell.length_a   1.000
_cell.length_b   1.000
_cell.length_c   1.000
_cell.angle_alpha   90.00
_cell.angle_beta   90.00
_cell.angle_gamma   90.00
#
_symmetry.space_group_name_H-M   'P 1'
#
loop_
_entity.id
_entity.type
_entity.pdbx_description
1 polymer ?
#
loop_
_entity_poly.entity_id
_entity_poly.type
_entity_poly.pdbx_seq_one_letter_code
_entity_poly.pdbx_strand_id
1 'polypeptide(L)'
;MVIASFKEGQKTAITTSLQKYDYGEVLRIKGLSLPRYVAVQFAVDGMSEALPSSIGETVEDVTDVLIPNSLLRSNIKPWNYNIMAYVYIVSGSSGKTEYTITIPVKWRPKTGDDQAADDDVAAVIGSAVEKMNTATTKAENAANQASATAEEIKA
;
A
#
# COMPACT_ATOMS: atom_id res chain seq x y z
N MET A 1 -4.69 -5.90 -6.97
CA MET A 1 -3.52 -5.13 -7.40
C MET A 1 -3.82 -4.38 -8.69
N VAL A 2 -3.46 -3.12 -8.75
CA VAL A 2 -3.56 -2.30 -9.96
C VAL A 2 -2.17 -1.85 -10.39
N ILE A 3 -1.96 -1.69 -11.70
CA ILE A 3 -0.66 -1.37 -12.28
C ILE A 3 -0.74 -0.03 -13.00
N ALA A 4 0.15 0.89 -12.62
CA ALA A 4 0.38 2.13 -13.32
C ALA A 4 1.68 2.01 -14.12
N SER A 5 1.59 2.12 -15.42
CA SER A 5 2.75 2.05 -16.31
C SER A 5 3.03 3.43 -16.91
N PHE A 6 4.27 3.86 -16.77
CA PHE A 6 4.74 5.13 -17.31
C PHE A 6 5.71 4.89 -18.46
N LYS A 7 5.59 5.71 -19.48
CA LYS A 7 6.56 5.81 -20.56
C LYS A 7 7.48 6.99 -20.31
N GLU A 8 8.61 7.03 -20.99
CA GLU A 8 9.55 8.14 -20.87
C GLU A 8 8.84 9.49 -21.11
N GLY A 9 9.06 10.43 -20.19
CA GLY A 9 8.44 11.77 -20.25
C GLY A 9 7.00 11.85 -19.77
N GLN A 10 6.35 10.72 -19.45
CA GLN A 10 4.98 10.68 -18.96
C GLN A 10 4.93 11.06 -17.48
N LYS A 11 3.98 11.91 -17.10
CA LYS A 11 3.80 12.36 -15.71
C LYS A 11 2.50 11.85 -15.08
N THR A 12 1.58 11.35 -15.88
CA THR A 12 0.28 10.85 -15.42
C THR A 12 0.01 9.46 -15.95
N ALA A 13 -0.71 8.66 -15.20
CA ALA A 13 -1.13 7.33 -15.60
C ALA A 13 -2.51 7.02 -15.03
N ILE A 14 -3.22 6.12 -15.69
CA ILE A 14 -4.52 5.61 -15.25
C ILE A 14 -4.39 4.09 -15.13
N THR A 15 -4.82 3.55 -13.99
CA THR A 15 -4.80 2.10 -13.76
C THR A 15 -6.10 1.44 -14.20
N THR A 16 -6.14 0.12 -14.12
CA THR A 16 -7.41 -0.62 -14.15
C THR A 16 -8.25 -0.28 -12.92
N SER A 17 -9.55 -0.58 -12.98
CA SER A 17 -10.49 -0.23 -11.91
C SER A 17 -10.37 -1.16 -10.71
N LEU A 18 -10.57 -0.59 -9.53
CA LEU A 18 -10.90 -1.31 -8.31
C LEU A 18 -12.41 -1.25 -8.08
N GLN A 19 -12.91 -2.06 -7.17
CA GLN A 19 -14.30 -1.99 -6.75
C GLN A 19 -14.39 -1.49 -5.31
N LYS A 20 -15.44 -0.76 -5.02
CA LYS A 20 -15.71 -0.30 -3.65
C LYS A 20 -15.80 -1.52 -2.73
N TYR A 21 -15.27 -1.38 -1.52
CA TYR A 21 -15.12 -2.44 -0.50
C TYR A 21 -14.03 -3.46 -0.77
N ASP A 22 -13.25 -3.33 -1.82
CA ASP A 22 -12.01 -4.10 -1.94
C ASP A 22 -11.03 -3.69 -0.84
N TYR A 23 -10.15 -4.59 -0.47
CA TYR A 23 -9.14 -4.35 0.57
C TYR A 23 -7.84 -5.09 0.25
N GLY A 24 -6.76 -4.64 0.89
CA GLY A 24 -5.45 -5.24 0.65
C GLY A 24 -4.90 -4.98 -0.75
N GLU A 25 -5.41 -3.98 -1.43
CA GLU A 25 -5.02 -3.65 -2.79
C GLU A 25 -3.68 -2.91 -2.83
N VAL A 26 -2.85 -3.27 -3.78
CA VAL A 26 -1.52 -2.70 -3.99
C VAL A 26 -1.49 -1.95 -5.30
N LEU A 27 -0.93 -0.75 -5.27
CA LEU A 27 -0.59 0.00 -6.47
C LEU A 27 0.84 -0.35 -6.87
N ARG A 28 1.01 -0.91 -8.05
CA ARG A 28 2.32 -1.20 -8.63
C ARG A 28 2.65 -0.18 -9.70
N ILE A 29 3.79 0.49 -9.53
CA ILE A 29 4.26 1.54 -10.44
C ILE A 29 5.44 0.98 -11.23
N LYS A 30 5.31 1.02 -12.55
CA LYS A 30 6.34 0.56 -13.49
C LYS A 30 6.75 1.67 -14.45
N GLY A 31 7.97 1.59 -14.95
CA GLY A 31 8.49 2.51 -15.96
C GLY A 31 9.14 3.75 -15.38
N LEU A 32 9.27 3.85 -14.06
CA LEU A 32 9.93 4.95 -13.38
C LEU A 32 11.11 4.43 -12.55
N SER A 33 12.21 5.17 -12.57
CA SER A 33 13.35 4.92 -11.68
C SER A 33 13.14 5.72 -10.40
N LEU A 34 12.42 5.15 -9.44
CA LEU A 34 12.12 5.78 -8.17
C LEU A 34 13.12 5.38 -7.09
N PRO A 35 13.31 6.20 -6.04
CA PRO A 35 14.10 5.79 -4.88
C PRO A 35 13.57 4.50 -4.25
N ARG A 36 14.40 3.82 -3.46
CA ARG A 36 13.99 2.59 -2.78
C ARG A 36 12.74 2.78 -1.94
N TYR A 37 12.62 3.90 -1.26
CA TYR A 37 11.42 4.28 -0.52
C TYR A 37 10.90 5.59 -1.06
N VAL A 38 9.62 5.63 -1.35
CA VAL A 38 8.97 6.81 -1.91
C VAL A 38 7.64 7.06 -1.21
N ALA A 39 7.35 8.32 -0.93
CA ALA A 39 6.08 8.72 -0.33
C ALA A 39 5.01 8.85 -1.42
N VAL A 40 3.87 8.22 -1.19
CA VAL A 40 2.71 8.32 -2.07
C VAL A 40 1.53 8.81 -1.25
N GLN A 41 0.95 9.93 -1.67
CA GLN A 41 -0.22 10.51 -1.03
C GLN A 41 -1.47 10.09 -1.79
N PHE A 42 -2.47 9.61 -1.06
CA PHE A 42 -3.73 9.18 -1.64
C PHE A 42 -4.87 10.10 -1.23
N ALA A 43 -5.73 10.41 -2.17
CA ALA A 43 -6.93 11.19 -1.94
C ALA A 43 -8.05 10.71 -2.86
N VAL A 44 -9.29 10.95 -2.48
CA VAL A 44 -10.40 10.79 -3.41
C VAL A 44 -10.54 12.08 -4.22
N ASP A 45 -10.82 11.93 -5.50
CA ASP A 45 -11.07 13.06 -6.38
C ASP A 45 -12.11 14.01 -5.80
N GLY A 46 -11.76 15.28 -5.69
CA GLY A 46 -12.60 16.31 -5.07
C GLY A 46 -12.41 16.51 -3.56
N MET A 47 -11.55 15.74 -2.90
CA MET A 47 -11.17 16.01 -1.52
C MET A 47 -10.19 17.17 -1.42
N SER A 48 -10.37 18.00 -0.39
CA SER A 48 -9.46 19.12 -0.12
C SER A 48 -8.14 18.70 0.51
N GLU A 49 -8.10 17.55 1.14
CA GLU A 49 -6.92 17.03 1.83
C GLU A 49 -6.67 15.58 1.46
N ALA A 50 -5.39 15.24 1.27
CA ALA A 50 -4.97 13.86 1.08
C ALA A 50 -4.79 13.17 2.43
N LEU A 51 -4.85 11.84 2.42
CA LEU A 51 -4.50 11.03 3.57
C LEU A 51 -2.99 11.17 3.87
N PRO A 52 -2.56 10.81 5.10
CA PRO A 52 -1.13 10.71 5.38
C PRO A 52 -0.43 9.80 4.35
N SER A 53 0.81 10.15 4.02
CA SER A 53 1.56 9.43 2.99
C SER A 53 1.74 7.96 3.35
N SER A 54 1.56 7.11 2.33
CA SER A 54 1.97 5.70 2.38
C SER A 54 3.39 5.60 1.84
N ILE A 55 4.15 4.63 2.32
CA ILE A 55 5.52 4.40 1.85
C ILE A 55 5.51 3.27 0.83
N GLY A 56 5.96 3.58 -0.38
CA GLY A 56 6.20 2.58 -1.41
C GLY A 56 7.65 2.08 -1.35
N GLU A 57 7.85 0.83 -1.70
CA GLU A 57 9.19 0.23 -1.81
C GLU A 57 9.47 -0.14 -3.25
N THR A 58 10.66 0.25 -3.72
CA THR A 58 11.11 -0.01 -5.08
C THR A 58 12.12 -1.14 -5.10
N VAL A 59 11.84 -2.17 -5.88
CA VAL A 59 12.73 -3.29 -6.14
C VAL A 59 12.80 -3.50 -7.66
N GLU A 60 13.99 -3.44 -8.22
CA GLU A 60 14.21 -3.64 -9.66
C GLU A 60 13.31 -2.74 -10.55
N ASP A 61 13.28 -1.45 -10.23
CA ASP A 61 12.48 -0.45 -10.93
C ASP A 61 10.96 -0.67 -10.91
N VAL A 62 10.49 -1.48 -9.98
CA VAL A 62 9.07 -1.69 -9.70
C VAL A 62 8.78 -1.21 -8.28
N THR A 63 7.85 -0.30 -8.15
CA THR A 63 7.47 0.27 -6.85
C THR A 63 6.08 -0.23 -6.47
N ASP A 64 5.97 -0.83 -5.29
CA ASP A 64 4.70 -1.30 -4.72
C ASP A 64 4.35 -0.45 -3.52
N VAL A 65 3.11 0.02 -3.46
CA VAL A 65 2.57 0.77 -2.34
C VAL A 65 1.17 0.30 -2.02
N LEU A 66 0.88 0.12 -0.73
CA LEU A 66 -0.44 -0.31 -0.28
C LEU A 66 -1.43 0.85 -0.39
N ILE A 67 -2.58 0.58 -1.02
CA ILE A 67 -3.67 1.55 -1.12
C ILE A 67 -4.45 1.54 0.20
N PRO A 68 -4.68 2.70 0.84
CA PRO A 68 -5.45 2.74 2.08
C PRO A 68 -6.88 2.20 1.89
N ASN A 69 -7.25 1.21 2.67
CA ASN A 69 -8.57 0.57 2.58
C ASN A 69 -9.71 1.56 2.84
N SER A 70 -9.48 2.58 3.66
CA SER A 70 -10.47 3.59 3.97
C SER A 70 -11.02 4.31 2.73
N LEU A 71 -10.22 4.43 1.68
CA LEU A 71 -10.64 5.06 0.44
C LEU A 71 -11.61 4.20 -0.38
N LEU A 72 -11.66 2.90 -0.10
CA LEU A 72 -12.55 1.96 -0.77
C LEU A 72 -13.80 1.64 0.05
N ARG A 73 -13.87 2.08 1.30
CA ARG A 73 -14.94 1.74 2.24
C ARG A 73 -15.78 2.90 2.72
N SER A 74 -15.22 4.09 2.75
CA SER A 74 -15.91 5.23 3.35
C SER A 74 -17.15 5.65 2.54
N ASN A 75 -18.10 6.29 3.22
CA ASN A 75 -19.33 6.80 2.62
C ASN A 75 -19.09 8.06 1.76
N ILE A 76 -17.94 8.14 1.11
CA ILE A 76 -17.53 9.34 0.39
C ILE A 76 -18.48 9.61 -0.76
N LYS A 77 -18.82 8.57 -1.54
CA LYS A 77 -19.70 8.75 -2.71
C LYS A 77 -20.48 7.47 -3.00
N PRO A 78 -21.79 7.54 -3.26
CA PRO A 78 -22.62 6.40 -3.66
C PRO A 78 -22.59 6.13 -5.17
N TRP A 79 -21.51 6.50 -5.86
CA TRP A 79 -21.32 6.29 -7.29
C TRP A 79 -19.85 6.05 -7.57
N ASN A 80 -19.51 5.79 -8.84
CA ASN A 80 -18.13 5.62 -9.26
C ASN A 80 -17.32 6.88 -8.96
N TYR A 81 -16.08 6.69 -8.52
CA TYR A 81 -15.17 7.78 -8.22
C TYR A 81 -13.73 7.39 -8.55
N ASN A 82 -12.82 8.32 -8.42
CA ASN A 82 -11.40 8.08 -8.64
C ASN A 82 -10.61 8.28 -7.35
N ILE A 83 -9.67 7.38 -7.10
CA ILE A 83 -8.61 7.61 -6.12
C ILE A 83 -7.43 8.23 -6.87
N MET A 84 -6.91 9.31 -6.33
CA MET A 84 -5.72 9.97 -6.86
C MET A 84 -4.52 9.57 -6.02
N ALA A 85 -3.46 9.13 -6.66
CA ALA A 85 -2.19 8.83 -6.01
C ALA A 85 -1.14 9.82 -6.52
N TYR A 86 -0.53 10.54 -5.59
CA TYR A 86 0.50 11.54 -5.87
C TYR A 86 1.84 11.01 -5.41
N VAL A 87 2.74 10.76 -6.36
CA VAL A 87 4.10 10.32 -6.04
C VAL A 87 4.92 11.56 -5.70
N TYR A 88 5.38 11.60 -4.45
CA TYR A 88 6.03 12.76 -3.88
C TYR A 88 7.53 12.50 -3.76
N ILE A 89 8.31 13.30 -4.45
CA ILE A 89 9.77 13.18 -4.46
C ILE A 89 10.36 14.30 -3.61
N VAL A 90 11.16 13.90 -2.63
CA VAL A 90 11.91 14.84 -1.78
C VAL A 90 13.36 14.84 -2.23
N SER A 91 13.88 16.03 -2.51
CA SER A 91 15.28 16.23 -2.88
C SER A 91 15.84 17.40 -2.06
N GLY A 92 16.73 17.10 -1.13
CA GLY A 92 17.29 18.11 -0.24
C GLY A 92 16.23 18.78 0.61
N SER A 93 16.10 20.10 0.51
CA SER A 93 15.12 20.88 1.27
C SER A 93 13.82 21.12 0.52
N SER A 94 13.66 20.58 -0.69
CA SER A 94 12.43 20.73 -1.46
C SER A 94 11.74 19.39 -1.70
N GLY A 95 10.42 19.43 -1.73
CA GLY A 95 9.61 18.28 -2.09
C GLY A 95 8.50 18.72 -3.02
N LYS A 96 8.20 17.89 -4.00
CA LYS A 96 7.13 18.20 -4.97
C LYS A 96 6.50 16.92 -5.51
N THR A 97 5.26 17.05 -5.97
CA THR A 97 4.56 16.00 -6.67
C THR A 97 5.12 15.85 -8.07
N GLU A 98 5.71 14.70 -8.37
CA GLU A 98 6.31 14.43 -9.68
C GLU A 98 5.38 13.67 -10.61
N TYR A 99 4.58 12.76 -10.06
CA TYR A 99 3.71 11.89 -10.85
C TYR A 99 2.34 11.80 -10.22
N THR A 100 1.31 11.71 -11.06
CA THR A 100 -0.08 11.56 -10.62
C THR A 100 -0.68 10.31 -11.27
N ILE A 101 -1.28 9.47 -10.46
CA ILE A 101 -1.91 8.23 -10.90
C ILE A 101 -3.39 8.29 -10.55
N THR A 102 -4.24 8.01 -11.53
CA THR A 102 -5.68 7.90 -11.34
C THR A 102 -6.08 6.44 -11.24
N ILE A 103 -6.74 6.07 -10.16
CA ILE A 103 -7.24 4.72 -9.91
C ILE A 103 -8.75 4.79 -9.90
N PRO A 104 -9.43 4.36 -10.97
CA PRO A 104 -10.90 4.35 -10.99
C PRO A 104 -11.45 3.35 -9.98
N VAL A 105 -12.51 3.73 -9.27
CA VAL A 105 -13.22 2.85 -8.34
C VAL A 105 -14.65 2.73 -8.79
N LYS A 106 -15.09 1.51 -9.03
CA LYS A 106 -16.47 1.20 -9.38
C LYS A 106 -17.28 0.99 -8.11
N TRP A 107 -18.42 1.68 -8.03
CA TRP A 107 -19.33 1.50 -6.92
C TRP A 107 -20.03 0.15 -7.00
N ARG A 108 -20.24 -0.48 -5.85
CA ARG A 108 -21.13 -1.62 -5.70
C ARG A 108 -21.85 -1.53 -4.35
N PRO A 109 -23.01 -2.19 -4.17
CA PRO A 109 -23.68 -2.22 -2.88
C PRO A 109 -22.79 -2.90 -1.82
N LYS A 110 -22.89 -2.40 -0.60
CA LYS A 110 -22.27 -3.02 0.57
C LYS A 110 -23.06 -4.27 0.95
N THR A 111 -22.36 -5.40 1.15
CA THR A 111 -22.98 -6.65 1.65
C THR A 111 -22.71 -6.79 3.16
N GLY A 112 -23.36 -7.76 3.80
CA GLY A 112 -23.09 -8.09 5.21
C GLY A 112 -21.65 -8.52 5.45
N ASP A 113 -21.05 -9.19 4.47
CA ASP A 113 -19.64 -9.60 4.54
C ASP A 113 -18.71 -8.39 4.46
N ASP A 114 -19.02 -7.42 3.62
CA ASP A 114 -18.26 -6.17 3.54
C ASP A 114 -18.33 -5.37 4.83
N GLN A 115 -19.44 -5.43 5.54
CA GLN A 115 -19.61 -4.75 6.81
C GLN A 115 -18.68 -5.34 7.88
N ALA A 116 -18.58 -6.65 7.93
CA ALA A 116 -17.62 -7.32 8.81
C ALA A 116 -16.17 -6.93 8.44
N ALA A 117 -15.87 -6.83 7.14
CA ALA A 117 -14.57 -6.40 6.66
C ALA A 117 -14.24 -4.94 7.06
N ASP A 118 -15.23 -4.04 7.07
CA ASP A 118 -15.01 -2.65 7.48
C ASP A 118 -14.52 -2.52 8.92
N ASP A 119 -15.10 -3.33 9.82
CA ASP A 119 -14.77 -3.28 11.23
C ASP A 119 -13.48 -4.05 11.55
N ASP A 120 -13.22 -5.14 10.84
CA ASP A 120 -12.18 -6.10 11.18
C ASP A 120 -10.95 -6.05 10.26
N VAL A 121 -10.99 -5.35 9.13
CA VAL A 121 -9.86 -5.34 8.19
C VAL A 121 -8.59 -4.77 8.82
N ALA A 122 -8.69 -3.68 9.57
CA ALA A 122 -7.53 -3.14 10.27
C ALA A 122 -7.01 -4.13 11.33
N ALA A 123 -7.91 -4.81 12.04
CA ALA A 123 -7.55 -5.85 13.00
C ALA A 123 -6.96 -7.08 12.32
N VAL A 124 -7.50 -7.50 11.18
CA VAL A 124 -6.98 -8.62 10.39
C VAL A 124 -5.58 -8.32 9.87
N ILE A 125 -5.37 -7.13 9.32
CA ILE A 125 -4.04 -6.70 8.86
C ILE A 125 -3.07 -6.62 10.04
N GLY A 126 -3.50 -6.04 11.16
CA GLY A 126 -2.72 -5.98 12.38
C GLY A 126 -2.34 -7.37 12.90
N SER A 127 -3.30 -8.30 12.93
CA SER A 127 -3.05 -9.70 13.30
C SER A 127 -2.08 -10.39 12.34
N ALA A 128 -2.22 -10.15 11.04
CA ALA A 128 -1.30 -10.72 10.05
C ALA A 128 0.12 -10.20 10.26
N VAL A 129 0.27 -8.90 10.49
CA VAL A 129 1.57 -8.28 10.78
C VAL A 129 2.15 -8.84 12.09
N GLU A 130 1.34 -8.96 13.14
CA GLU A 130 1.77 -9.57 14.40
C GLU A 130 2.23 -11.02 14.20
N LYS A 131 1.48 -11.81 13.45
CA LYS A 131 1.86 -13.20 13.14
C LYS A 131 3.16 -13.27 12.38
N MET A 132 3.38 -12.39 11.42
CA MET A 132 4.64 -12.30 10.68
C MET A 132 5.81 -11.94 11.60
N ASN A 133 5.62 -10.94 12.46
CA ASN A 133 6.63 -10.52 13.43
C ASN A 133 6.90 -11.62 14.46
N THR A 134 5.87 -12.30 14.95
CA THR A 134 5.99 -13.42 15.88
C THR A 134 6.73 -14.59 15.25
N ALA A 135 6.42 -14.93 13.99
CA ALA A 135 7.11 -15.99 13.27
C ALA A 135 8.60 -15.65 13.09
N THR A 136 8.94 -14.41 12.78
CA THR A 136 10.33 -13.93 12.67
C THR A 136 11.03 -14.06 14.02
N THR A 137 10.41 -13.60 15.11
CA THR A 137 10.95 -13.72 16.47
C THR A 137 11.17 -15.16 16.87
N LYS A 138 10.22 -16.06 16.59
CA LYS A 138 10.37 -17.49 16.87
C LYS A 138 11.51 -18.11 16.08
N ALA A 139 11.66 -17.74 14.82
CA ALA A 139 12.78 -18.22 14.00
C ALA A 139 14.13 -17.76 14.56
N GLU A 140 14.23 -16.50 14.98
CA GLU A 140 15.44 -15.95 15.60
C GLU A 140 15.73 -16.66 16.93
N ASN A 141 14.73 -16.86 17.78
CA ASN A 141 14.87 -17.55 19.05
C ASN A 141 15.29 -19.02 18.85
N ALA A 142 14.70 -19.71 17.88
CA ALA A 142 15.09 -21.08 17.56
C ALA A 142 16.55 -21.16 17.09
N ALA A 143 16.99 -20.21 16.26
CA ALA A 143 18.39 -20.12 15.83
C ALA A 143 19.34 -19.86 17.02
N ASN A 144 18.96 -18.98 17.92
CA ASN A 144 19.73 -18.67 19.14
C ASN A 144 19.80 -19.87 20.07
N GLN A 145 18.71 -20.59 20.26
CA GLN A 145 18.69 -21.82 21.08
C GLN A 145 19.53 -22.92 20.45
N ALA A 146 19.49 -23.11 19.15
CA ALA A 146 20.33 -24.06 18.45
C ALA A 146 21.82 -23.75 18.62
N SER A 147 22.20 -22.47 18.53
CA SER A 147 23.56 -22.01 18.76
C SER A 147 24.01 -22.25 20.20
N ALA A 148 23.16 -21.94 21.19
CA ALA A 148 23.45 -22.17 22.61
C ALA A 148 23.62 -23.67 22.91
N THR A 149 22.75 -24.51 22.36
CA THR A 149 22.86 -25.97 22.51
C THR A 149 24.15 -26.51 21.90
N ALA A 150 24.54 -26.01 20.74
CA ALA A 150 25.80 -26.40 20.08
C ALA A 150 27.02 -26.00 20.93
N GLU A 151 27.00 -24.84 21.57
CA GLU A 151 28.05 -24.39 22.48
C GLU A 151 28.12 -25.27 23.73
N GLU A 152 26.98 -25.64 24.33
CA GLU A 152 26.88 -26.55 25.47
C GLU A 152 27.48 -27.93 25.16
N ILE A 153 27.19 -28.46 23.96
CA ILE A 153 27.75 -29.76 23.52
C ILE A 153 29.27 -29.68 23.33
N LYS A 154 29.79 -28.55 22.93
CA LYS A 154 31.23 -28.35 22.75
C LYS A 154 31.98 -28.14 24.06
N ALA A 155 31.29 -27.68 25.06
CA ALA A 155 31.82 -27.50 26.40
C ALA A 155 31.86 -28.83 27.14
#